data_df0283ab317131683c96a2a338f47f67
#
_entry.id   df0283ab317131683c96a2a338f47f67
#
_cell.length_a   1.000
_cell.length_b   1.000
_cell.length_c   1.000
_cell.angle_alpha   90.00
_cell.angle_beta   90.00
_cell.angle_gamma   90.00
#
_symmetry.space_group_name_H-M   'P 1'
#
loop_
_entity.id
_entity.type
_entity.pdbx_description
1 polymer ?
#
loop_
_entity_poly.entity_id
_entity_poly.type
_entity_poly.pdbx_seq_one_letter_code
_entity_poly.pdbx_strand_id
1 'polypeptide(L)'
;MERTHLGFDRYFEVVMETDEAQAAEMTVEPGRSVGGPDNYHAESDQWFFVVQGTGLVTVDGDTQRVEAGDLLRIEAGERHGIENDGDEPLETVNFYTPPR
;
A
#
# COMPACT_ATOMS: atom_id res chain seq x y z
N MET A 1 -15.67 4.10 -19.55
CA MET A 1 -14.95 4.69 -18.41
C MET A 1 -15.52 4.13 -17.12
N GLU A 2 -14.65 3.71 -16.21
CA GLU A 2 -15.05 3.29 -14.87
C GLU A 2 -14.69 4.36 -13.86
N ARG A 3 -15.48 4.49 -12.82
CA ARG A 3 -15.22 5.48 -11.76
C ARG A 3 -15.66 4.90 -10.42
N THR A 4 -14.83 5.08 -9.40
CA THR A 4 -15.17 4.70 -8.03
C THR A 4 -14.76 5.83 -7.08
N HIS A 5 -15.31 5.81 -5.89
CA HIS A 5 -14.95 6.73 -4.83
C HIS A 5 -14.33 5.93 -3.67
N LEU A 6 -13.17 6.37 -3.20
CA LEU A 6 -12.45 5.66 -2.14
C LEU A 6 -12.90 6.19 -0.78
N GLY A 7 -13.44 5.31 0.05
CA GLY A 7 -13.94 5.69 1.36
C GLY A 7 -12.94 5.52 2.49
N PHE A 8 -11.92 4.68 2.30
CA PHE A 8 -10.89 4.39 3.30
C PHE A 8 -11.47 3.92 4.65
N ASP A 9 -12.59 3.20 4.58
CA ASP A 9 -13.27 2.70 5.78
C ASP A 9 -13.01 1.23 6.04
N ARG A 10 -12.12 0.61 5.26
CA ARG A 10 -11.72 -0.78 5.42
C ARG A 10 -10.21 -0.91 5.44
N TYR A 11 -9.74 -1.99 6.07
CA TYR A 11 -8.34 -2.31 6.08
C TYR A 11 -7.79 -2.46 4.64
N PHE A 12 -8.51 -3.19 3.80
CA PHE A 12 -8.08 -3.44 2.42
C PHE A 12 -9.30 -3.74 1.55
N GLU A 13 -9.36 -3.09 0.40
CA GLU A 13 -10.44 -3.35 -0.56
C GLU A 13 -9.95 -3.13 -1.98
N VAL A 14 -10.11 -4.14 -2.84
CA VAL A 14 -9.88 -3.98 -4.27
C VAL A 14 -11.04 -3.17 -4.82
N VAL A 15 -10.74 -2.04 -5.45
CA VAL A 15 -11.75 -1.07 -5.89
C VAL A 15 -11.93 -1.04 -7.41
N MET A 16 -10.93 -1.53 -8.15
CA MET A 16 -11.00 -1.58 -9.61
C MET A 16 -9.96 -2.56 -10.12
N GLU A 17 -10.31 -3.34 -11.14
CA GLU A 17 -9.40 -4.37 -11.63
C GLU A 17 -9.60 -4.61 -13.11
N THR A 18 -8.50 -4.79 -13.82
CA THR A 18 -8.47 -5.24 -15.21
C THR A 18 -7.53 -6.44 -15.29
N ASP A 19 -7.36 -7.00 -16.48
CA ASP A 19 -6.41 -8.10 -16.67
C ASP A 19 -4.96 -7.68 -16.44
N GLU A 20 -4.68 -6.39 -16.50
CA GLU A 20 -3.32 -5.86 -16.43
C GLU A 20 -2.98 -5.17 -15.12
N ALA A 21 -3.99 -4.69 -14.39
CA ALA A 21 -3.77 -3.91 -13.19
C ALA A 21 -4.90 -4.09 -12.18
N GLN A 22 -4.54 -3.97 -10.91
CA GLN A 22 -5.47 -4.06 -9.81
C GLN A 22 -5.25 -2.85 -8.91
N ALA A 23 -6.32 -2.10 -8.64
CA ALA A 23 -6.26 -0.94 -7.74
C ALA A 23 -6.95 -1.30 -6.42
N ALA A 24 -6.30 -0.96 -5.31
CA ALA A 24 -6.83 -1.24 -3.98
C ALA A 24 -6.59 -0.07 -3.04
N GLU A 25 -7.56 0.22 -2.19
CA GLU A 25 -7.32 1.11 -1.08
C GLU A 25 -6.91 0.30 0.15
N MET A 26 -6.04 0.87 0.98
CA MET A 26 -5.60 0.23 2.21
C MET A 26 -5.43 1.29 3.28
N THR A 27 -6.06 1.06 4.42
CA THR A 27 -5.97 1.94 5.58
C THR A 27 -5.30 1.19 6.72
N VAL A 28 -4.20 1.76 7.22
CA VAL A 28 -3.47 1.20 8.37
C VAL A 28 -3.77 2.08 9.57
N GLU A 29 -4.48 1.52 10.54
CA GLU A 29 -4.84 2.27 11.75
C GLU A 29 -3.62 2.53 12.63
N PRO A 30 -3.65 3.57 13.47
CA PRO A 30 -2.53 3.87 14.37
C PRO A 30 -2.12 2.66 15.20
N GLY A 31 -0.82 2.42 15.26
CA GLY A 31 -0.25 1.29 16.01
C GLY A 31 -0.31 -0.04 15.30
N ARG A 32 -0.85 -0.09 14.08
CA ARG A 32 -0.97 -1.34 13.31
C ARG A 32 0.15 -1.46 12.28
N SER A 33 0.37 -2.69 11.85
CA SER A 33 1.37 -3.03 10.83
C SER A 33 0.76 -3.99 9.83
N VAL A 34 1.26 -3.94 8.59
CA VAL A 34 0.83 -4.79 7.49
C VAL A 34 2.09 -5.41 6.87
N GLY A 35 2.05 -6.71 6.57
CA GLY A 35 3.18 -7.40 5.98
C GLY A 35 4.31 -7.63 6.96
N GLY A 36 5.52 -7.72 6.46
CA GLY A 36 6.70 -7.99 7.27
C GLY A 36 7.79 -8.61 6.42
N PRO A 37 8.85 -9.16 7.07
CA PRO A 37 10.03 -9.66 6.33
C PRO A 37 9.73 -10.80 5.36
N ASP A 38 8.62 -11.51 5.56
CA ASP A 38 8.25 -12.62 4.67
C ASP A 38 7.15 -12.25 3.68
N ASN A 39 6.67 -11.01 3.70
CA ASN A 39 5.59 -10.59 2.82
C ASN A 39 6.14 -10.04 1.50
N TYR A 40 5.72 -10.65 0.39
CA TYR A 40 6.11 -10.20 -0.94
C TYR A 40 5.08 -10.64 -1.97
N HIS A 41 5.10 -9.95 -3.12
CA HIS A 41 4.29 -10.32 -4.28
C HIS A 41 5.24 -10.82 -5.35
N ALA A 42 5.21 -12.13 -5.62
CA ALA A 42 6.23 -12.77 -6.44
C ALA A 42 6.29 -12.25 -7.87
N GLU A 43 5.15 -11.83 -8.43
CA GLU A 43 5.06 -11.47 -9.84
C GLU A 43 4.48 -10.09 -10.10
N SER A 44 4.12 -9.35 -9.04
CA SER A 44 3.47 -8.04 -9.17
C SER A 44 4.34 -6.95 -8.60
N ASP A 45 4.50 -5.86 -9.36
CA ASP A 45 4.98 -4.62 -8.80
C ASP A 45 3.84 -3.98 -8.03
N GLN A 46 4.15 -3.32 -6.93
CA GLN A 46 3.18 -2.56 -6.17
C GLN A 46 3.56 -1.08 -6.22
N TRP A 47 2.63 -0.26 -6.67
CA TRP A 47 2.75 1.18 -6.65
C TRP A 47 1.94 1.68 -5.46
N PHE A 48 2.61 2.28 -4.50
CA PHE A 48 2.05 2.64 -3.20
C PHE A 48 2.03 4.16 -3.09
N PHE A 49 0.84 4.74 -2.98
CA PHE A 49 0.68 6.18 -2.86
C PHE A 49 0.01 6.54 -1.54
N VAL A 50 0.62 7.44 -0.78
CA VAL A 50 0.07 7.90 0.50
C VAL A 50 -0.86 9.07 0.26
N VAL A 51 -2.13 8.90 0.61
CA VAL A 51 -3.15 9.93 0.49
C VAL A 51 -3.19 10.81 1.74
N GLN A 52 -3.11 10.18 2.92
CA GLN A 52 -3.17 10.88 4.19
C GLN A 52 -2.46 10.09 5.28
N GLY A 53 -1.87 10.80 6.23
CA GLY A 53 -1.18 10.19 7.34
C GLY A 53 0.30 10.03 7.09
N THR A 54 0.97 9.37 8.04
CA THR A 54 2.40 9.09 8.00
C THR A 54 2.64 7.65 8.41
N GLY A 55 3.78 7.12 8.03
CA GLY A 55 4.14 5.77 8.43
C GLY A 55 5.57 5.42 8.08
N LEU A 56 5.92 4.16 8.32
CA LEU A 56 7.22 3.60 7.99
C LEU A 56 7.02 2.47 7.01
N VAL A 57 7.78 2.49 5.91
CA VAL A 57 7.77 1.42 4.93
C VAL A 57 9.15 0.79 4.91
N THR A 58 9.19 -0.52 5.08
CA THR A 58 10.44 -1.29 5.05
C THR A 58 10.41 -2.20 3.83
N VAL A 59 11.43 -2.10 2.98
CA VAL A 59 11.58 -2.93 1.80
C VAL A 59 12.98 -3.55 1.84
N ASP A 60 13.04 -4.87 1.87
CA ASP A 60 14.30 -5.63 1.94
C ASP A 60 15.26 -5.08 3.01
N GLY A 61 14.71 -4.74 4.19
CA GLY A 61 15.49 -4.27 5.32
C GLY A 61 15.77 -2.77 5.34
N ASP A 62 15.43 -2.05 4.28
CA ASP A 62 15.61 -0.59 4.22
C ASP A 62 14.29 0.09 4.62
N THR A 63 14.33 0.92 5.65
CA THR A 63 13.15 1.58 6.19
C THR A 63 13.15 3.07 5.85
N GLN A 64 12.03 3.53 5.34
CA GLN A 64 11.83 4.95 5.02
C GLN A 64 10.53 5.44 5.64
N ARG A 65 10.54 6.68 6.11
CA ARG A 65 9.34 7.35 6.55
C ARG A 65 8.61 7.90 5.34
N VAL A 66 7.28 7.72 5.33
CA VAL A 66 6.42 8.23 4.25
C VAL A 66 5.36 9.15 4.82
N GLU A 67 4.90 10.09 3.99
CA GLU A 67 3.84 11.02 4.33
C GLU A 67 2.95 11.26 3.12
N ALA A 68 1.84 12.00 3.33
CA ALA A 68 0.90 12.31 2.26
C ALA A 68 1.62 12.89 1.04
N GLY A 69 1.31 12.35 -0.12
CA GLY A 69 1.92 12.75 -1.39
C GLY A 69 3.08 11.86 -1.83
N ASP A 70 3.59 10.99 -0.96
CA ASP A 70 4.70 10.10 -1.33
C ASP A 70 4.22 8.96 -2.20
N LEU A 71 5.01 8.65 -3.22
CA LEU A 71 4.77 7.53 -4.12
C LEU A 71 5.98 6.61 -4.10
N LEU A 72 5.74 5.33 -3.85
CA LEU A 72 6.78 4.32 -3.86
C LEU A 72 6.44 3.23 -4.87
N ARG A 73 7.49 2.64 -5.45
CA ARG A 73 7.33 1.43 -6.24
C ARG A 73 8.08 0.31 -5.51
N ILE A 74 7.34 -0.73 -5.17
CA ILE A 74 7.89 -1.93 -4.56
C ILE A 74 7.92 -2.97 -5.67
N GLU A 75 9.12 -3.41 -6.05
CA GLU A 75 9.29 -4.30 -7.18
C GLU A 75 8.85 -5.72 -6.83
N ALA A 76 8.41 -6.44 -7.85
CA ALA A 76 8.03 -7.84 -7.71
C ALA A 76 9.14 -8.61 -7.00
N GLY A 77 8.77 -9.39 -5.99
CA GLY A 77 9.70 -10.20 -5.21
C GLY A 77 10.34 -9.50 -4.03
N GLU A 78 10.23 -8.19 -3.92
CA GLU A 78 10.77 -7.49 -2.74
C GLU A 78 9.89 -7.72 -1.51
N ARG A 79 10.53 -8.03 -0.40
CA ARG A 79 9.82 -8.21 0.87
C ARG A 79 9.57 -6.86 1.50
N HIS A 80 8.35 -6.65 1.98
CA HIS A 80 7.97 -5.33 2.48
C HIS A 80 6.98 -5.39 3.63
N GLY A 81 7.01 -4.35 4.44
CA GLY A 81 6.06 -4.13 5.52
C GLY A 81 5.79 -2.65 5.68
N ILE A 82 4.61 -2.35 6.21
CA ILE A 82 4.15 -0.99 6.43
C ILE A 82 3.68 -0.89 7.87
N GLU A 83 4.12 0.16 8.56
CA GLU A 83 3.76 0.39 9.95
C GLU A 83 3.23 1.81 10.11
N ASN A 84 2.11 1.94 10.81
CA ASN A 84 1.61 3.25 11.20
C ASN A 84 2.06 3.53 12.64
N ASP A 85 3.11 4.32 12.77
CA ASP A 85 3.64 4.74 14.07
C ASP A 85 3.13 6.10 14.53
N GLY A 86 2.15 6.65 13.80
CA GLY A 86 1.54 7.93 14.11
C GLY A 86 0.25 7.77 14.91
N ASP A 87 -0.51 8.85 14.99
CA ASP A 87 -1.76 8.91 15.73
C ASP A 87 -3.00 9.11 14.83
N GLU A 88 -2.81 9.11 13.52
CA GLU A 88 -3.90 9.22 12.54
C GLU A 88 -3.86 8.03 11.58
N PRO A 89 -4.99 7.68 10.96
CA PRO A 89 -5.01 6.62 9.96
C PRO A 89 -4.06 6.93 8.80
N LEU A 90 -3.35 5.91 8.33
CA LEU A 90 -2.52 5.98 7.12
C LEU A 90 -3.36 5.47 5.97
N GLU A 91 -3.81 6.38 5.11
CA GLU A 91 -4.68 6.06 3.97
C GLU A 91 -3.87 6.01 2.70
N THR A 92 -3.96 4.89 1.99
CA THR A 92 -3.12 4.63 0.83
C THR A 92 -3.93 4.08 -0.34
N VAL A 93 -3.45 4.36 -1.56
CA VAL A 93 -3.93 3.75 -2.77
C VAL A 93 -2.80 2.91 -3.34
N ASN A 94 -3.11 1.69 -3.73
CA ASN A 94 -2.13 0.74 -4.21
C ASN A 94 -2.54 0.20 -5.58
N PHE A 95 -1.55 0.09 -6.48
CA PHE A 95 -1.77 -0.54 -7.78
C PHE A 95 -0.81 -1.72 -7.90
N TYR A 96 -1.36 -2.87 -8.31
CA TYR A 96 -0.56 -4.08 -8.55
C TYR A 96 -0.57 -4.35 -10.05
N THR A 97 0.60 -4.50 -10.63
CA THR A 97 0.78 -4.72 -12.07
C THR A 97 1.74 -5.89 -12.31
N PRO A 98 1.25 -7.04 -12.77
CA PRO A 98 -0.17 -7.40 -12.96
C PRO A 98 -0.90 -7.60 -11.63
N PRO A 99 -2.20 -7.89 -11.65
CA PRO A 99 -2.97 -8.17 -10.43
C PRO A 99 -2.33 -9.30 -9.61
N ARG A 100 -2.34 -9.11 -8.30
CA ARG A 100 -1.77 -10.10 -7.39
C ARG A 100 -2.74 -11.23 -7.08
#